data_5f4f3349458d4b8dc916eb9a07f18862
#
_entry.id   5f4f3349458d4b8dc916eb9a07f18862
#
_cell.length_a   1.000
_cell.length_b   1.000
_cell.length_c   1.000
_cell.angle_alpha   90.00
_cell.angle_beta   90.00
_cell.angle_gamma   90.00
#
_symmetry.space_group_name_H-M   'P 1'
#
loop_
_entity.id
_entity.type
_entity.pdbx_description
1 polymer ?
#
loop_
_entity_poly.entity_id
_entity_poly.type
_entity_poly.pdbx_seq_one_letter_code
_entity_poly.pdbx_strand_id
1 'polypeptide(L)'
;MTKFLLFVLLFISFNNISGSAQSNPRYLVLYKDKLNSPYSVEKPTEYLSQRSISRRTRQNIPVTTRDFPVNPAYVSAIKQTGASVIYSSRWFNGSLVEASAAQFEQIKKLSFYKGVELNLPVANITSKSAGIERIAAVNDKLETTEDLDYGRMRDQLVLLEADQLHKKGFHGENMIIAVMDEGFYQANQIGYLKTMFDEKRVVDTHDFVARDGNVYNDGTHGLNVLSTMAAYQPGTMIGIAFKASYALYRTENSAGESPYEEITWLLAAERADSLGADVINSSLGYSTFDGEFNTPAYNYSYQNMDGKTTIISRAARFATRTGILVVNSAGNEGNDPWKYIVAPADVDSVLSVGASNYDKSYASLSSIGPNAAGQQKPDLAAVGNGTVVGNSSGTVSTGSGTSFSSPQIAGLCAILWQSYSNLTAQQIISVLKKSGNQAANPDNLLGYGVPSVGAAERIISQEYVPLGTEINLLQSIILSPNPAENDLTLIIPQSLVGKKALLGLFLSNGATISSSEINLANKTTVSTSALTTGLYMAKIKVGNLERTLKFIKR
;
A
#
# COMPACT_ATOMS: atom_id res chain seq x y z
N MET A 1 62.31 48.09 52.73
CA MET A 1 61.90 46.73 53.11
C MET A 1 60.46 46.53 52.62
N THR A 2 60.30 45.99 51.42
CA THR A 2 58.99 45.81 50.79
C THR A 2 58.76 44.31 50.59
N LYS A 3 57.74 43.75 51.28
CA LYS A 3 57.39 42.32 51.21
C LYS A 3 56.53 42.10 49.99
N PHE A 4 56.97 41.24 49.07
CA PHE A 4 56.19 40.71 47.99
C PHE A 4 55.38 39.50 48.49
N LEU A 5 54.04 39.58 48.34
CA LEU A 5 53.13 38.48 48.62
C LEU A 5 52.84 37.77 47.29
N LEU A 6 53.24 36.50 47.15
CA LEU A 6 53.02 35.65 46.01
C LEU A 6 51.69 34.95 46.17
N PHE A 7 50.67 35.30 45.33
CA PHE A 7 49.38 34.61 45.24
C PHE A 7 49.54 33.47 44.23
N VAL A 8 49.47 32.23 44.70
CA VAL A 8 49.39 31.05 43.81
C VAL A 8 47.93 30.79 43.56
N LEU A 9 47.52 31.07 42.31
CA LEU A 9 46.18 30.70 41.80
C LEU A 9 46.21 29.24 41.35
N LEU A 10 45.55 28.37 42.13
CA LEU A 10 45.30 26.97 41.75
C LEU A 10 44.17 26.92 40.73
N PHE A 11 44.49 26.71 39.44
CA PHE A 11 43.50 26.43 38.40
C PHE A 11 43.06 24.97 38.53
N ILE A 12 41.88 24.72 39.09
CA ILE A 12 41.20 23.43 39.04
C ILE A 12 40.51 23.34 37.71
N SER A 13 41.11 22.62 36.75
CA SER A 13 40.49 22.27 35.48
C SER A 13 39.39 21.24 35.74
N PHE A 14 38.13 21.66 35.77
CA PHE A 14 37.00 20.74 35.63
C PHE A 14 36.99 20.19 34.19
N ASN A 15 37.55 19.01 34.00
CA ASN A 15 37.27 18.23 32.81
C ASN A 15 35.79 17.82 32.87
N ASN A 16 34.94 18.55 32.15
CA ASN A 16 33.62 18.08 31.81
C ASN A 16 33.78 16.85 30.90
N ILE A 17 33.81 15.67 31.49
CA ILE A 17 33.58 14.43 30.77
C ILE A 17 32.10 14.48 30.34
N SER A 18 31.84 15.03 29.17
CA SER A 18 30.58 14.83 28.48
C SER A 18 30.48 13.34 28.17
N GLY A 19 29.94 12.57 29.09
CA GLY A 19 29.54 11.22 28.83
C GLY A 19 28.47 11.29 27.72
N SER A 20 28.84 10.98 26.48
CA SER A 20 27.86 10.65 25.49
C SER A 20 27.02 9.52 26.07
N ALA A 21 25.76 9.79 26.36
CA ALA A 21 24.83 8.76 26.78
C ALA A 21 24.82 7.71 25.68
N GLN A 22 25.48 6.59 25.93
CA GLN A 22 25.50 5.45 25.02
C GLN A 22 24.06 4.98 24.89
N SER A 23 23.47 5.14 23.73
CA SER A 23 22.11 4.67 23.48
C SER A 23 22.08 3.16 23.67
N ASN A 24 21.06 2.68 24.40
CA ASN A 24 20.91 1.25 24.59
C ASN A 24 20.57 0.56 23.27
N PRO A 25 21.08 -0.65 23.03
CA PRO A 25 20.74 -1.42 21.84
C PRO A 25 19.25 -1.77 21.82
N ARG A 26 18.70 -1.92 20.61
CA ARG A 26 17.31 -2.33 20.37
C ARG A 26 17.26 -3.78 19.96
N TYR A 27 16.28 -4.50 20.49
CA TYR A 27 16.03 -5.91 20.22
C TYR A 27 14.57 -6.13 19.86
N LEU A 28 14.28 -6.94 18.87
CA LEU A 28 12.93 -7.48 18.68
C LEU A 28 12.81 -8.73 19.56
N VAL A 29 12.26 -8.56 20.76
CA VAL A 29 12.02 -9.63 21.73
C VAL A 29 10.78 -10.41 21.31
N LEU A 30 10.92 -11.72 21.10
CA LEU A 30 9.86 -12.63 20.70
C LEU A 30 9.21 -13.32 21.90
N TYR A 31 7.90 -13.55 21.85
CA TYR A 31 7.13 -14.24 22.87
C TYR A 31 6.76 -15.65 22.44
N LYS A 32 6.68 -16.57 23.39
CA LYS A 32 6.32 -17.98 23.13
C LYS A 32 4.91 -18.14 22.57
N ASP A 33 3.97 -17.37 23.09
CA ASP A 33 2.55 -17.53 22.84
C ASP A 33 1.78 -16.21 23.07
N LYS A 34 0.46 -16.28 22.94
CA LYS A 34 -0.50 -15.21 23.30
C LYS A 34 -1.49 -15.68 24.37
N LEU A 35 -1.06 -16.57 25.28
CA LEU A 35 -1.93 -17.12 26.33
C LEU A 35 -2.55 -16.01 27.17
N ASN A 36 -3.79 -16.26 27.61
CA ASN A 36 -4.58 -15.31 28.42
C ASN A 36 -4.70 -13.92 27.75
N SER A 37 -4.70 -13.86 26.42
CA SER A 37 -4.97 -12.64 25.69
C SER A 37 -6.39 -12.14 26.01
N PRO A 38 -6.58 -10.82 26.23
CA PRO A 38 -7.91 -10.25 26.44
C PRO A 38 -8.73 -10.16 25.14
N TYR A 39 -8.13 -10.41 23.97
CA TYR A 39 -8.75 -10.30 22.66
C TYR A 39 -9.44 -11.60 22.24
N SER A 40 -10.49 -11.48 21.41
CA SER A 40 -11.28 -12.58 20.89
C SER A 40 -11.46 -12.51 19.38
N VAL A 41 -11.58 -13.67 18.72
CA VAL A 41 -11.90 -13.74 17.27
C VAL A 41 -13.34 -13.33 16.98
N GLU A 42 -14.22 -13.39 17.96
CA GLU A 42 -15.63 -12.95 17.85
C GLU A 42 -15.76 -11.42 17.93
N LYS A 43 -14.70 -10.70 18.38
CA LYS A 43 -14.68 -9.25 18.51
C LYS A 43 -13.52 -8.61 17.74
N PRO A 44 -13.37 -8.87 16.44
CA PRO A 44 -12.22 -8.41 15.67
C PRO A 44 -12.15 -6.87 15.55
N THR A 45 -13.26 -6.17 15.74
CA THR A 45 -13.31 -4.69 15.71
C THR A 45 -12.53 -4.01 16.84
N GLU A 46 -12.12 -4.75 17.86
CA GLU A 46 -11.24 -4.23 18.92
C GLU A 46 -9.80 -4.00 18.45
N TYR A 47 -9.37 -4.59 17.32
CA TYR A 47 -8.00 -4.51 16.81
C TYR A 47 -7.87 -4.42 15.28
N LEU A 48 -8.96 -4.55 14.53
CA LEU A 48 -9.04 -4.38 13.07
C LEU A 48 -10.17 -3.42 12.72
N SER A 49 -9.97 -2.57 11.72
CA SER A 49 -11.05 -1.76 11.18
C SER A 49 -12.12 -2.63 10.50
N GLN A 50 -13.33 -2.11 10.38
CA GLN A 50 -14.40 -2.78 9.63
C GLN A 50 -13.97 -3.04 8.17
N ARG A 51 -13.19 -2.15 7.58
CA ARG A 51 -12.65 -2.31 6.22
C ARG A 51 -11.69 -3.51 6.13
N SER A 52 -10.80 -3.67 7.11
CA SER A 52 -9.88 -4.83 7.20
C SER A 52 -10.66 -6.15 7.30
N ILE A 53 -11.70 -6.17 8.14
CA ILE A 53 -12.58 -7.34 8.29
C ILE A 53 -13.30 -7.63 6.97
N SER A 54 -13.87 -6.60 6.31
CA SER A 54 -14.58 -6.75 5.03
C SER A 54 -13.65 -7.24 3.91
N ARG A 55 -12.38 -6.76 3.84
CA ARG A 55 -11.38 -7.25 2.90
C ARG A 55 -11.14 -8.75 3.07
N ARG A 56 -10.97 -9.23 4.32
CA ARG A 56 -10.79 -10.65 4.63
C ARG A 56 -12.02 -11.47 4.26
N THR A 57 -13.21 -11.01 4.66
CA THR A 57 -14.46 -11.71 4.37
C THR A 57 -14.67 -11.90 2.87
N ARG A 58 -14.44 -10.85 2.08
CA ARG A 58 -14.53 -10.88 0.61
C ARG A 58 -13.61 -11.93 -0.01
N GLN A 59 -12.47 -12.19 0.61
CA GLN A 59 -11.46 -13.14 0.14
C GLN A 59 -11.50 -14.50 0.87
N ASN A 60 -12.52 -14.75 1.71
CA ASN A 60 -12.66 -15.97 2.53
C ASN A 60 -11.48 -16.21 3.49
N ILE A 61 -10.88 -15.13 4.03
CA ILE A 61 -9.77 -15.20 4.98
C ILE A 61 -10.33 -15.03 6.40
N PRO A 62 -10.23 -16.04 7.27
CA PRO A 62 -10.70 -15.94 8.64
C PRO A 62 -9.79 -15.05 9.49
N VAL A 63 -10.37 -14.34 10.46
CA VAL A 63 -9.63 -13.77 11.58
C VAL A 63 -9.22 -14.88 12.54
N THR A 64 -7.99 -14.87 13.00
CA THR A 64 -7.42 -15.92 13.86
C THR A 64 -6.72 -15.31 15.08
N THR A 65 -6.28 -16.13 16.02
CA THR A 65 -5.48 -15.68 17.18
C THR A 65 -4.15 -15.02 16.78
N ARG A 66 -3.67 -15.26 15.55
CA ARG A 66 -2.48 -14.58 15.00
C ARG A 66 -2.71 -13.08 14.83
N ASP A 67 -3.95 -12.68 14.54
CA ASP A 67 -4.33 -11.28 14.35
C ASP A 67 -4.45 -10.51 15.67
N PHE A 68 -4.47 -11.18 16.81
CA PHE A 68 -4.53 -10.51 18.12
C PHE A 68 -3.29 -9.65 18.33
N PRO A 69 -3.43 -8.46 18.92
CA PRO A 69 -2.30 -7.76 19.51
C PRO A 69 -1.53 -8.66 20.48
N VAL A 70 -0.29 -8.34 20.75
CA VAL A 70 0.48 -9.05 21.78
C VAL A 70 -0.21 -8.93 23.14
N ASN A 71 0.00 -9.93 24.02
CA ASN A 71 -0.60 -9.87 25.35
C ASN A 71 -0.09 -8.64 26.13
N PRO A 72 -0.97 -7.72 26.56
CA PRO A 72 -0.58 -6.51 27.28
C PRO A 72 0.18 -6.78 28.58
N ALA A 73 -0.08 -7.92 29.24
CA ALA A 73 0.63 -8.32 30.45
C ALA A 73 2.11 -8.61 30.15
N TYR A 74 2.45 -9.15 28.98
CA TYR A 74 3.84 -9.40 28.57
C TYR A 74 4.57 -8.08 28.33
N VAL A 75 3.92 -7.12 27.66
CA VAL A 75 4.45 -5.77 27.46
C VAL A 75 4.70 -5.07 28.80
N SER A 76 3.76 -5.18 29.74
CA SER A 76 3.90 -4.60 31.08
C SER A 76 5.05 -5.24 31.86
N ALA A 77 5.20 -6.56 31.79
CA ALA A 77 6.30 -7.27 32.45
C ALA A 77 7.68 -6.86 31.90
N ILE A 78 7.81 -6.64 30.59
CA ILE A 78 9.06 -6.09 30.01
C ILE A 78 9.33 -4.68 30.55
N LYS A 79 8.33 -3.79 30.58
CA LYS A 79 8.50 -2.43 31.12
C LYS A 79 8.92 -2.45 32.59
N GLN A 80 8.47 -3.43 33.39
CA GLN A 80 8.88 -3.60 34.78
C GLN A 80 10.36 -3.97 34.97
N THR A 81 11.06 -4.47 33.93
CA THR A 81 12.52 -4.64 33.95
C THR A 81 13.27 -3.32 33.81
N GLY A 82 12.58 -2.20 33.62
CA GLY A 82 13.16 -0.89 33.34
C GLY A 82 13.47 -0.65 31.85
N ALA A 83 13.23 -1.64 30.96
CA ALA A 83 13.42 -1.50 29.53
C ALA A 83 12.29 -0.68 28.88
N SER A 84 12.61 0.02 27.79
CA SER A 84 11.63 0.77 26.99
C SER A 84 11.05 -0.11 25.90
N VAL A 85 9.72 -0.27 25.87
CA VAL A 85 9.02 -0.92 24.77
C VAL A 85 8.62 0.16 23.77
N ILE A 86 9.18 0.09 22.55
CA ILE A 86 9.00 1.07 21.47
C ILE A 86 7.74 0.75 20.68
N TYR A 87 7.66 -0.48 20.15
CA TYR A 87 6.54 -1.01 19.39
C TYR A 87 6.27 -2.46 19.76
N SER A 88 5.11 -2.98 19.36
CA SER A 88 4.79 -4.40 19.47
C SER A 88 4.24 -4.91 18.15
N SER A 89 4.73 -6.07 17.72
CA SER A 89 4.28 -6.76 16.51
C SER A 89 3.36 -7.92 16.86
N ARG A 90 2.16 -7.88 16.31
CA ARG A 90 1.19 -8.98 16.46
C ARG A 90 1.55 -10.19 15.59
N TRP A 91 2.12 -9.97 14.41
CA TRP A 91 2.46 -11.05 13.49
C TRP A 91 3.69 -11.85 13.95
N PHE A 92 4.71 -11.17 14.46
CA PHE A 92 5.89 -11.82 15.04
C PHE A 92 5.70 -12.20 16.51
N ASN A 93 4.62 -11.74 17.13
CA ASN A 93 4.30 -11.96 18.53
C ASN A 93 5.47 -11.55 19.44
N GLY A 94 5.83 -10.30 19.36
CA GLY A 94 6.98 -9.75 20.09
C GLY A 94 6.91 -8.25 20.25
N SER A 95 7.93 -7.67 20.89
CA SER A 95 8.06 -6.22 21.03
C SER A 95 9.48 -5.77 20.69
N LEU A 96 9.57 -4.63 20.00
CA LEU A 96 10.80 -3.89 19.81
C LEU A 96 11.13 -3.16 21.11
N VAL A 97 12.24 -3.53 21.72
CA VAL A 97 12.63 -3.10 23.07
C VAL A 97 14.00 -2.46 23.02
N GLU A 98 14.15 -1.30 23.67
CA GLU A 98 15.45 -0.69 23.97
C GLU A 98 15.82 -1.04 25.40
N ALA A 99 16.98 -1.69 25.60
CA ALA A 99 17.38 -2.23 26.89
C ALA A 99 18.90 -2.23 27.08
N SER A 100 19.37 -1.85 28.28
CA SER A 100 20.73 -2.11 28.68
C SER A 100 21.01 -3.60 28.86
N ALA A 101 22.26 -4.03 28.91
CA ALA A 101 22.62 -5.43 29.10
C ALA A 101 21.98 -6.03 30.37
N ALA A 102 21.95 -5.26 31.47
CA ALA A 102 21.36 -5.71 32.74
C ALA A 102 19.84 -5.90 32.62
N GLN A 103 19.13 -4.98 31.96
CA GLN A 103 17.70 -5.05 31.71
C GLN A 103 17.37 -6.23 30.77
N PHE A 104 18.20 -6.44 29.74
CA PHE A 104 18.03 -7.53 28.82
C PHE A 104 18.17 -8.91 29.51
N GLU A 105 19.11 -9.05 30.45
CA GLU A 105 19.23 -10.28 31.26
C GLU A 105 17.98 -10.52 32.13
N GLN A 106 17.28 -9.47 32.60
CA GLN A 106 15.99 -9.65 33.28
C GLN A 106 14.88 -10.08 32.32
N ILE A 107 14.84 -9.52 31.10
CA ILE A 107 13.88 -9.91 30.08
C ILE A 107 14.00 -11.40 29.74
N LYS A 108 15.22 -11.93 29.62
CA LYS A 108 15.45 -13.36 29.35
C LYS A 108 14.88 -14.30 30.41
N LYS A 109 14.67 -13.83 31.64
CA LYS A 109 14.11 -14.63 32.76
C LYS A 109 12.57 -14.69 32.73
N LEU A 110 11.91 -13.88 31.92
CA LEU A 110 10.45 -13.87 31.83
C LEU A 110 9.94 -15.19 31.24
N SER A 111 8.90 -15.77 31.82
CA SER A 111 8.39 -17.10 31.44
C SER A 111 7.96 -17.20 29.98
N PHE A 112 7.48 -16.10 29.41
CA PHE A 112 7.02 -15.99 28.03
C PHE A 112 8.14 -15.62 27.03
N TYR A 113 9.36 -15.35 27.48
CA TYR A 113 10.49 -15.05 26.59
C TYR A 113 10.80 -16.26 25.71
N LYS A 114 10.87 -16.06 24.39
CA LYS A 114 11.20 -17.07 23.39
C LYS A 114 12.63 -16.89 22.86
N GLY A 115 13.07 -15.65 22.69
CA GLY A 115 14.32 -15.27 22.07
C GLY A 115 14.25 -13.84 21.55
N VAL A 116 15.26 -13.44 20.80
CA VAL A 116 15.25 -12.20 19.99
C VAL A 116 15.46 -12.55 18.53
N GLU A 117 14.94 -11.71 17.68
CA GLU A 117 15.14 -11.84 16.23
C GLU A 117 16.62 -11.71 15.89
N LEU A 118 17.12 -12.49 14.93
CA LEU A 118 18.55 -12.62 14.57
C LEU A 118 19.48 -13.06 15.71
N ASN A 119 18.98 -13.24 16.94
CA ASN A 119 19.78 -13.38 18.17
C ASN A 119 20.73 -12.20 18.44
N LEU A 120 20.49 -11.05 17.86
CA LEU A 120 21.33 -9.86 17.86
C LEU A 120 20.48 -8.59 18.06
N PRO A 121 21.09 -7.44 18.47
CA PRO A 121 20.42 -6.15 18.41
C PRO A 121 20.16 -5.74 16.95
N VAL A 122 19.06 -5.04 16.70
CA VAL A 122 18.64 -4.62 15.36
C VAL A 122 18.87 -3.13 15.08
N ALA A 123 19.19 -2.33 16.11
CA ALA A 123 19.60 -0.94 15.99
C ALA A 123 20.42 -0.49 17.19
N ASN A 124 21.38 0.41 16.94
CA ASN A 124 22.05 1.24 17.95
C ASN A 124 21.85 2.69 17.51
N ILE A 125 21.27 3.55 18.35
CA ILE A 125 20.80 4.85 17.88
C ILE A 125 21.79 5.97 18.13
N THR A 126 22.07 6.69 17.03
CA THR A 126 22.46 8.10 17.04
C THR A 126 21.66 8.82 15.96
N SER A 127 20.65 9.61 16.32
CA SER A 127 20.09 10.61 15.38
C SER A 127 19.26 11.67 16.08
N LYS A 128 19.38 12.91 15.59
CA LYS A 128 18.55 14.06 15.90
C LYS A 128 17.78 14.45 14.67
N SER A 129 16.50 14.78 14.82
CA SER A 129 15.68 15.40 13.78
C SER A 129 15.41 16.87 14.12
N ALA A 130 15.30 17.72 13.11
CA ALA A 130 14.93 19.12 13.22
C ALA A 130 13.69 19.39 12.35
N GLY A 131 12.67 20.03 12.88
CA GLY A 131 11.43 20.35 12.19
C GLY A 131 11.34 21.80 11.72
N ILE A 132 10.50 22.10 10.73
CA ILE A 132 10.13 23.45 10.27
C ILE A 132 8.64 23.52 9.87
N GLU A 133 8.06 24.72 9.98
CA GLU A 133 6.63 25.08 10.00
C GLU A 133 5.91 25.21 8.65
N ARG A 134 4.57 25.38 8.74
CA ARG A 134 3.52 25.35 7.70
C ARG A 134 3.32 26.67 6.95
N ILE A 135 2.79 26.58 5.71
CA ILE A 135 2.01 27.65 5.04
C ILE A 135 0.83 27.05 4.26
N ALA A 136 -0.26 27.83 4.15
CA ALA A 136 -1.62 27.42 3.76
C ALA A 136 -1.97 27.52 2.27
N ALA A 137 -3.07 26.87 1.88
CA ALA A 137 -3.56 26.60 0.53
C ALA A 137 -4.64 27.57 0.02
N VAL A 138 -4.88 27.60 -1.29
CA VAL A 138 -6.03 28.23 -1.98
C VAL A 138 -6.58 27.26 -3.04
N ASN A 139 -7.94 27.22 -3.14
CA ASN A 139 -8.74 26.30 -3.99
C ASN A 139 -9.01 26.81 -5.40
N ASP A 140 -9.20 25.87 -6.36
CA ASP A 140 -10.18 26.03 -7.44
C ASP A 140 -10.66 24.71 -8.02
N LYS A 141 -11.94 24.65 -8.49
CA LYS A 141 -12.67 23.48 -8.98
C LYS A 141 -12.88 23.56 -10.49
N LEU A 142 -12.88 22.41 -11.18
CA LEU A 142 -13.64 22.22 -12.44
C LEU A 142 -13.79 20.73 -12.82
N GLU A 143 -15.00 20.34 -13.22
CA GLU A 143 -15.36 19.02 -13.72
C GLU A 143 -15.57 19.06 -15.23
N THR A 144 -15.13 18.03 -15.98
CA THR A 144 -15.71 17.64 -17.28
C THR A 144 -15.32 16.21 -17.69
N THR A 145 -16.07 15.58 -18.56
CA THR A 145 -15.94 14.21 -19.13
C THR A 145 -14.65 14.06 -19.95
N GLU A 146 -13.94 12.94 -19.77
CA GLU A 146 -12.51 12.97 -19.71
C GLU A 146 -11.83 12.33 -20.93
N ASP A 147 -11.28 13.18 -21.76
CA ASP A 147 -10.04 12.86 -22.46
C ASP A 147 -8.90 13.42 -21.56
N LEU A 148 -8.36 12.57 -20.67
CA LEU A 148 -7.36 12.97 -19.69
C LEU A 148 -6.04 13.31 -20.39
N ASP A 149 -5.57 14.54 -20.23
CA ASP A 149 -4.24 14.92 -20.67
C ASP A 149 -3.18 14.49 -19.64
N TYR A 150 -2.59 13.31 -19.85
CA TYR A 150 -1.58 12.71 -18.95
C TYR A 150 -0.25 13.46 -18.96
N GLY A 151 -0.07 14.47 -19.80
CA GLY A 151 1.17 15.19 -19.94
C GLY A 151 2.34 14.24 -20.21
N ARG A 152 3.43 14.42 -19.47
CA ARG A 152 4.66 13.61 -19.65
C ARG A 152 4.52 12.14 -19.23
N MET A 153 3.53 11.79 -18.40
CA MET A 153 3.31 10.40 -17.95
C MET A 153 2.59 9.52 -18.97
N ARG A 154 2.12 10.09 -20.10
CA ARG A 154 1.28 9.40 -21.07
C ARG A 154 1.87 8.07 -21.52
N ASP A 155 3.13 8.04 -21.92
CA ASP A 155 3.72 6.87 -22.56
C ASP A 155 3.87 5.68 -21.61
N GLN A 156 4.33 5.91 -20.36
CA GLN A 156 4.42 4.84 -19.36
C GLN A 156 3.05 4.31 -18.92
N LEU A 157 2.02 5.16 -18.92
CA LEU A 157 0.66 4.78 -18.55
C LEU A 157 -0.04 4.01 -19.67
N VAL A 158 0.10 4.46 -20.92
CA VAL A 158 -0.44 3.80 -22.12
C VAL A 158 0.26 2.47 -22.37
N LEU A 159 1.53 2.33 -22.01
CA LEU A 159 2.26 1.07 -22.14
C LEU A 159 1.61 -0.07 -21.36
N LEU A 160 1.00 0.25 -20.21
CA LEU A 160 0.21 -0.64 -19.36
C LEU A 160 -1.28 -0.70 -19.78
N GLU A 161 -1.70 0.16 -20.72
CA GLU A 161 -3.11 0.38 -21.12
C GLU A 161 -3.99 0.85 -19.94
N ALA A 162 -3.42 1.50 -18.92
CA ALA A 162 -4.15 2.00 -17.76
C ALA A 162 -5.18 3.08 -18.16
N ASP A 163 -4.93 3.82 -19.24
CA ASP A 163 -5.87 4.77 -19.83
C ASP A 163 -7.20 4.13 -20.25
N GLN A 164 -7.21 2.83 -20.57
CA GLN A 164 -8.45 2.12 -20.90
C GLN A 164 -9.36 1.95 -19.68
N LEU A 165 -8.79 1.72 -18.50
CA LEU A 165 -9.56 1.70 -17.24
C LEU A 165 -10.02 3.10 -16.86
N HIS A 166 -9.18 4.13 -17.03
CA HIS A 166 -9.58 5.51 -16.79
C HIS A 166 -10.78 5.92 -17.68
N LYS A 167 -10.76 5.61 -18.98
CA LYS A 167 -11.90 5.86 -19.89
C LYS A 167 -13.18 5.13 -19.46
N LYS A 168 -13.09 4.08 -18.66
CA LYS A 168 -14.21 3.34 -18.06
C LYS A 168 -14.64 3.88 -16.71
N GLY A 169 -13.97 4.95 -16.19
CA GLY A 169 -14.26 5.59 -14.91
C GLY A 169 -13.63 4.91 -13.70
N PHE A 170 -12.54 4.14 -13.88
CA PHE A 170 -11.82 3.50 -12.79
C PHE A 170 -10.49 4.21 -12.56
N HIS A 171 -10.39 5.01 -11.47
CA HIS A 171 -9.22 5.82 -11.15
C HIS A 171 -8.63 5.50 -9.77
N GLY A 172 -9.18 4.48 -9.08
CA GLY A 172 -8.77 4.04 -7.75
C GLY A 172 -9.73 4.44 -6.62
N GLU A 173 -10.91 5.00 -6.91
CA GLU A 173 -11.90 5.37 -5.90
C GLU A 173 -12.24 4.18 -4.99
N ASN A 174 -12.29 4.43 -3.69
CA ASN A 174 -12.52 3.43 -2.64
C ASN A 174 -11.39 2.40 -2.47
N MET A 175 -10.29 2.48 -3.20
CA MET A 175 -9.09 1.70 -2.94
C MET A 175 -8.16 2.44 -1.98
N ILE A 176 -7.48 1.71 -1.09
CA ILE A 176 -6.43 2.26 -0.22
C ILE A 176 -5.11 1.62 -0.60
N ILE A 177 -4.14 2.45 -0.99
CA ILE A 177 -2.76 2.06 -1.26
C ILE A 177 -1.89 2.55 -0.09
N ALA A 178 -1.25 1.62 0.63
CA ALA A 178 -0.21 1.98 1.58
C ALA A 178 1.14 2.06 0.85
N VAL A 179 1.83 3.17 1.01
CA VAL A 179 3.17 3.41 0.43
C VAL A 179 4.18 3.41 1.56
N MET A 180 5.16 2.52 1.48
CA MET A 180 6.24 2.36 2.46
C MET A 180 7.56 2.78 1.81
N ASP A 181 8.22 3.79 2.38
CA ASP A 181 9.37 4.43 1.75
C ASP A 181 10.21 5.23 2.77
N GLU A 182 11.26 5.93 2.32
CA GLU A 182 12.13 6.77 3.15
C GLU A 182 11.50 8.07 3.65
N GLY A 183 10.31 8.43 3.15
CA GLY A 183 9.59 9.66 3.47
C GLY A 183 8.99 10.30 2.22
N PHE A 184 8.25 11.39 2.43
CA PHE A 184 7.45 12.06 1.39
C PHE A 184 7.65 13.58 1.46
N TYR A 185 8.92 14.00 1.37
CA TYR A 185 9.33 15.38 1.59
C TYR A 185 8.47 16.38 0.83
N GLN A 186 7.84 17.30 1.57
CA GLN A 186 6.94 18.33 1.08
C GLN A 186 5.74 17.86 0.22
N ALA A 187 5.40 16.57 0.21
CA ALA A 187 4.28 16.06 -0.59
C ALA A 187 2.97 16.83 -0.35
N ASN A 188 2.74 17.28 0.89
CA ASN A 188 1.57 18.04 1.29
C ASN A 188 1.55 19.51 0.81
N GLN A 189 2.59 19.96 0.11
CA GLN A 189 2.73 21.34 -0.41
C GLN A 189 2.82 21.38 -1.94
N ILE A 190 2.94 20.22 -2.60
CA ILE A 190 3.24 20.14 -4.03
C ILE A 190 1.98 20.16 -4.89
N GLY A 191 1.98 20.98 -5.96
CA GLY A 191 0.81 21.25 -6.79
C GLY A 191 0.20 20.01 -7.43
N TYR A 192 1.00 19.09 -7.99
CA TYR A 192 0.48 17.86 -8.64
C TYR A 192 -0.10 16.83 -7.65
N LEU A 193 0.10 16.98 -6.34
CA LEU A 193 -0.54 16.16 -5.29
C LEU A 193 -1.68 16.91 -4.57
N LYS A 194 -1.86 18.20 -4.85
CA LYS A 194 -2.80 19.07 -4.14
C LYS A 194 -4.21 18.47 -4.05
N THR A 195 -4.74 17.96 -5.15
CA THR A 195 -6.08 17.37 -5.20
C THR A 195 -6.25 16.21 -4.21
N MET A 196 -5.23 15.37 -4.05
CA MET A 196 -5.23 14.26 -3.08
C MET A 196 -5.37 14.78 -1.64
N PHE A 197 -4.69 15.87 -1.29
CA PHE A 197 -4.75 16.46 0.04
C PHE A 197 -6.05 17.24 0.28
N ASP A 198 -6.50 18.03 -0.70
CA ASP A 198 -7.76 18.79 -0.62
C ASP A 198 -8.96 17.85 -0.43
N GLU A 199 -8.99 16.73 -1.13
CA GLU A 199 -10.03 15.70 -1.03
C GLU A 199 -9.85 14.77 0.20
N LYS A 200 -8.84 15.02 1.04
CA LYS A 200 -8.53 14.25 2.25
C LYS A 200 -8.31 12.75 1.98
N ARG A 201 -7.71 12.44 0.83
CA ARG A 201 -7.43 11.06 0.43
C ARG A 201 -6.11 10.50 1.01
N VAL A 202 -5.32 11.29 1.73
CA VAL A 202 -4.33 10.78 2.68
C VAL A 202 -5.08 10.41 3.95
N VAL A 203 -5.27 9.10 4.15
CA VAL A 203 -6.15 8.56 5.21
C VAL A 203 -5.39 8.16 6.47
N ASP A 204 -4.07 7.99 6.37
CA ASP A 204 -3.20 7.69 7.51
C ASP A 204 -1.76 8.06 7.19
N THR A 205 -1.01 8.51 8.22
CA THR A 205 0.44 8.74 8.14
C THR A 205 1.13 8.26 9.41
N HIS A 206 2.33 7.71 9.27
CA HIS A 206 3.18 7.38 10.41
C HIS A 206 4.65 7.30 10.02
N ASP A 207 5.50 7.98 10.79
CA ASP A 207 6.95 7.84 10.72
C ASP A 207 7.41 6.82 11.76
N PHE A 208 7.81 5.62 11.31
CA PHE A 208 8.31 4.56 12.19
C PHE A 208 9.76 4.79 12.61
N VAL A 209 10.48 5.66 11.92
CA VAL A 209 11.88 6.03 12.22
C VAL A 209 11.92 7.10 13.30
N ALA A 210 11.27 8.25 13.08
CA ALA A 210 11.16 9.33 14.07
C ALA A 210 10.11 9.03 15.15
N ARG A 211 9.20 8.10 14.92
CA ARG A 211 8.13 7.66 15.83
C ARG A 211 7.06 8.72 16.07
N ASP A 212 6.67 9.40 15.02
CA ASP A 212 5.59 10.39 15.04
C ASP A 212 4.64 10.24 13.83
N GLY A 213 3.84 11.25 13.54
CA GLY A 213 2.89 11.23 12.42
C GLY A 213 3.36 12.02 11.19
N ASN A 214 4.54 12.65 11.25
CA ASN A 214 4.99 13.54 10.19
C ASN A 214 5.96 12.83 9.24
N VAL A 215 5.49 12.53 8.04
CA VAL A 215 6.25 11.86 6.98
C VAL A 215 6.74 12.83 5.89
N TYR A 216 6.56 14.14 6.08
CA TYR A 216 6.80 15.16 5.05
C TYR A 216 8.10 15.94 5.22
N ASN A 217 8.90 15.62 6.23
CA ASN A 217 10.14 16.33 6.52
C ASN A 217 11.38 15.65 5.94
N ASP A 218 11.26 14.38 5.59
CA ASP A 218 12.38 13.53 5.16
C ASP A 218 12.04 12.78 3.88
N GLY A 219 13.07 12.33 3.16
CA GLY A 219 13.00 11.44 2.02
C GLY A 219 12.28 12.03 0.80
N THR A 220 12.98 12.12 -0.31
CA THR A 220 12.39 12.55 -1.58
C THR A 220 11.98 11.37 -2.47
N HIS A 221 12.53 10.19 -2.21
CA HIS A 221 12.28 9.00 -3.01
C HIS A 221 10.81 8.57 -2.91
N GLY A 222 10.21 8.49 -1.72
CA GLY A 222 8.81 8.17 -1.56
C GLY A 222 7.85 9.19 -2.18
N LEU A 223 8.23 10.47 -2.25
CA LEU A 223 7.50 11.47 -3.02
C LEU A 223 7.50 11.14 -4.53
N ASN A 224 8.67 10.80 -5.09
CA ASN A 224 8.79 10.42 -6.50
C ASN A 224 7.94 9.17 -6.80
N VAL A 225 8.01 8.15 -5.94
CA VAL A 225 7.20 6.92 -5.99
C VAL A 225 5.71 7.25 -5.95
N LEU A 226 5.26 8.02 -4.95
CA LEU A 226 3.87 8.43 -4.79
C LEU A 226 3.32 9.17 -6.01
N SER A 227 4.16 10.01 -6.64
CA SER A 227 3.76 10.81 -7.80
C SER A 227 3.29 9.95 -8.99
N THR A 228 3.89 8.77 -9.19
CA THR A 228 3.52 7.87 -10.30
C THR A 228 2.11 7.29 -10.16
N MET A 229 1.59 7.25 -8.94
CA MET A 229 0.26 6.73 -8.63
C MET A 229 -0.77 7.84 -8.38
N ALA A 230 -0.41 8.87 -7.62
CA ALA A 230 -1.34 9.80 -6.98
C ALA A 230 -1.43 11.17 -7.66
N ALA A 231 -0.47 11.55 -8.49
CA ALA A 231 -0.42 12.87 -9.12
C ALA A 231 -1.68 13.14 -9.94
N TYR A 232 -2.19 14.38 -9.88
CA TYR A 232 -3.27 14.86 -10.72
C TYR A 232 -3.05 16.32 -11.08
N GLN A 233 -2.42 16.54 -12.22
CA GLN A 233 -2.22 17.84 -12.85
C GLN A 233 -2.29 17.66 -14.37
N PRO A 234 -3.52 17.74 -14.94
CA PRO A 234 -3.72 17.60 -16.39
C PRO A 234 -2.78 18.48 -17.21
N GLY A 235 -2.29 17.96 -18.33
CA GLY A 235 -1.27 18.61 -19.16
C GLY A 235 0.16 18.52 -18.62
N THR A 236 0.35 18.10 -17.36
CA THR A 236 1.68 17.96 -16.74
C THR A 236 1.96 16.51 -16.37
N MET A 237 1.17 15.94 -15.46
CA MET A 237 1.25 14.54 -15.05
C MET A 237 -0.04 14.06 -14.38
N ILE A 238 -0.46 12.84 -14.69
CA ILE A 238 -1.56 12.14 -14.02
C ILE A 238 -1.08 10.73 -13.67
N GLY A 239 -1.14 10.38 -12.39
CA GLY A 239 -0.77 9.06 -11.88
C GLY A 239 -1.83 8.00 -12.17
N ILE A 240 -1.44 6.73 -12.09
CA ILE A 240 -2.28 5.59 -12.51
C ILE A 240 -3.52 5.43 -11.61
N ALA A 241 -3.41 5.70 -10.30
CA ALA A 241 -4.51 5.57 -9.34
C ALA A 241 -4.81 6.91 -8.65
N PHE A 242 -4.92 7.98 -9.45
CA PHE A 242 -4.95 9.35 -8.96
C PHE A 242 -6.17 9.70 -8.08
N LYS A 243 -7.19 8.86 -8.00
CA LYS A 243 -8.32 8.98 -7.06
C LYS A 243 -8.33 7.93 -5.95
N ALA A 244 -7.30 7.09 -5.83
CA ALA A 244 -7.15 6.22 -4.68
C ALA A 244 -6.91 7.03 -3.39
N SER A 245 -7.20 6.41 -2.25
CA SER A 245 -6.76 6.91 -0.95
C SER A 245 -5.40 6.33 -0.61
N TYR A 246 -4.59 7.08 0.11
CA TYR A 246 -3.21 6.71 0.42
C TYR A 246 -2.95 6.71 1.92
N ALA A 247 -2.24 5.68 2.39
CA ALA A 247 -1.59 5.66 3.69
C ALA A 247 -0.08 5.78 3.46
N LEU A 248 0.56 6.77 4.07
CA LEU A 248 1.97 7.09 3.83
C LEU A 248 2.79 6.74 5.07
N TYR A 249 3.71 5.80 4.93
CA TYR A 249 4.53 5.29 6.03
C TYR A 249 6.01 5.46 5.73
N ARG A 250 6.70 6.18 6.60
CA ARG A 250 8.15 6.23 6.57
C ARG A 250 8.70 5.04 7.33
N THR A 251 9.38 4.15 6.61
CA THR A 251 9.99 2.93 7.16
C THR A 251 11.50 2.92 7.06
N GLU A 252 12.08 3.79 6.22
CA GLU A 252 13.51 3.84 5.93
C GLU A 252 14.20 5.06 6.54
N ASN A 253 15.47 4.88 6.87
CA ASN A 253 16.36 5.93 7.33
C ASN A 253 17.43 6.20 6.26
N SER A 254 17.34 7.31 5.56
CA SER A 254 18.30 7.70 4.51
C SER A 254 19.76 7.84 4.99
N ALA A 255 20.03 7.73 6.30
CA ALA A 255 21.38 7.79 6.87
C ALA A 255 22.15 6.45 6.77
N GLY A 256 21.48 5.34 6.42
CA GLY A 256 22.10 4.03 6.25
C GLY A 256 21.16 2.88 6.60
N GLU A 257 21.29 1.79 5.89
CA GLU A 257 20.46 0.60 6.03
C GLU A 257 20.83 -0.25 7.24
N SER A 258 19.81 -0.72 7.96
CA SER A 258 19.96 -1.57 9.14
C SER A 258 18.83 -2.59 9.27
N PRO A 259 18.99 -3.68 10.03
CA PRO A 259 17.89 -4.64 10.27
C PRO A 259 16.65 -4.03 10.93
N TYR A 260 16.79 -2.83 11.49
CA TYR A 260 15.67 -2.06 12.05
C TYR A 260 14.61 -1.73 10.99
N GLU A 261 15.02 -1.47 9.76
CA GLU A 261 14.13 -1.08 8.67
C GLU A 261 13.22 -2.24 8.22
N GLU A 262 13.69 -3.46 8.28
CA GLU A 262 12.82 -4.63 8.07
C GLU A 262 11.72 -4.74 9.16
N ILE A 263 12.02 -4.26 10.39
CA ILE A 263 11.05 -4.24 11.50
C ILE A 263 10.08 -3.07 11.36
N THR A 264 10.53 -1.89 10.97
CA THR A 264 9.64 -0.76 10.69
C THR A 264 8.70 -1.06 9.53
N TRP A 265 9.19 -1.76 8.50
CA TRP A 265 8.34 -2.30 7.42
C TRP A 265 7.28 -3.27 7.95
N LEU A 266 7.67 -4.23 8.81
CA LEU A 266 6.73 -5.16 9.48
C LEU A 266 5.61 -4.39 10.20
N LEU A 267 5.97 -3.37 10.98
CA LEU A 267 5.04 -2.57 11.78
C LEU A 267 4.12 -1.73 10.89
N ALA A 268 4.66 -1.17 9.80
CA ALA A 268 3.90 -0.44 8.80
C ALA A 268 2.90 -1.35 8.08
N ALA A 269 3.29 -2.57 7.72
CA ALA A 269 2.40 -3.56 7.11
C ALA A 269 1.26 -3.98 8.06
N GLU A 270 1.55 -4.14 9.35
CA GLU A 270 0.52 -4.40 10.38
C GLU A 270 -0.45 -3.22 10.55
N ARG A 271 0.05 -1.97 10.44
CA ARG A 271 -0.78 -0.76 10.48
C ARG A 271 -1.66 -0.66 9.22
N ALA A 272 -1.09 -0.91 8.05
CA ALA A 272 -1.83 -0.98 6.78
C ALA A 272 -2.94 -2.04 6.82
N ASP A 273 -2.64 -3.21 7.40
CA ASP A 273 -3.63 -4.28 7.60
C ASP A 273 -4.75 -3.84 8.54
N SER A 274 -4.43 -3.23 9.68
CA SER A 274 -5.43 -2.73 10.64
C SER A 274 -6.32 -1.64 10.04
N LEU A 275 -5.73 -0.73 9.25
CA LEU A 275 -6.44 0.32 8.51
C LEU A 275 -7.40 -0.28 7.48
N GLY A 276 -7.04 -1.39 6.87
CA GLY A 276 -7.77 -2.04 5.78
C GLY A 276 -7.27 -1.63 4.39
N ALA A 277 -5.97 -1.38 4.23
CA ALA A 277 -5.37 -1.15 2.92
C ALA A 277 -5.61 -2.35 1.99
N ASP A 278 -5.86 -2.08 0.72
CA ASP A 278 -6.05 -3.10 -0.32
C ASP A 278 -4.70 -3.49 -0.94
N VAL A 279 -3.85 -2.49 -1.21
CA VAL A 279 -2.54 -2.64 -1.85
C VAL A 279 -1.47 -2.05 -0.94
N ILE A 280 -0.32 -2.71 -0.85
CA ILE A 280 0.94 -2.13 -0.38
C ILE A 280 1.85 -1.95 -1.59
N ASN A 281 2.39 -0.73 -1.80
CA ASN A 281 3.56 -0.50 -2.62
C ASN A 281 4.78 -0.33 -1.72
N SER A 282 5.81 -1.14 -1.96
CA SER A 282 7.10 -1.07 -1.31
C SER A 282 8.18 -0.98 -2.39
N SER A 283 8.86 0.16 -2.46
CA SER A 283 9.94 0.41 -3.40
C SER A 283 11.31 0.21 -2.75
N LEU A 284 11.43 -0.83 -1.94
CA LEU A 284 12.50 -1.12 -1.00
C LEU A 284 13.03 -2.55 -1.18
N GLY A 285 14.25 -2.81 -0.67
CA GLY A 285 14.77 -4.16 -0.68
C GLY A 285 16.09 -4.32 0.05
N TYR A 286 16.27 -5.47 0.71
CA TYR A 286 17.44 -5.73 1.56
C TYR A 286 18.16 -7.00 1.14
N SER A 287 19.48 -6.88 1.07
CA SER A 287 20.45 -7.99 0.95
C SER A 287 21.64 -7.78 1.88
N THR A 288 22.10 -6.55 2.01
CA THR A 288 23.20 -6.13 2.89
C THR A 288 22.81 -4.90 3.67
N PHE A 289 23.52 -4.62 4.74
CA PHE A 289 23.29 -3.47 5.63
C PHE A 289 24.55 -2.60 5.71
N ASP A 290 24.42 -1.42 6.33
CA ASP A 290 25.49 -0.44 6.39
C ASP A 290 26.19 -0.40 7.75
N GLY A 291 27.33 0.28 7.82
CA GLY A 291 28.05 0.59 9.04
C GLY A 291 28.36 -0.64 9.89
N GLU A 292 27.98 -0.63 11.15
CA GLU A 292 28.20 -1.72 12.09
C GLU A 292 27.39 -2.98 11.79
N PHE A 293 26.33 -2.85 10.98
CA PHE A 293 25.50 -3.96 10.53
C PHE A 293 26.04 -4.63 9.24
N ASN A 294 27.02 -4.02 8.57
CA ASN A 294 27.66 -4.62 7.41
C ASN A 294 28.60 -5.77 7.79
N THR A 295 28.05 -6.84 8.29
CA THR A 295 28.80 -8.04 8.72
C THR A 295 28.07 -9.32 8.30
N PRO A 296 28.78 -10.46 8.20
CA PRO A 296 28.15 -11.75 7.87
C PRO A 296 27.04 -12.19 8.87
N ALA A 297 26.99 -11.60 10.07
CA ALA A 297 25.97 -11.91 11.06
C ALA A 297 24.60 -11.29 10.73
N TYR A 298 24.60 -10.19 9.96
CA TYR A 298 23.41 -9.46 9.55
C TYR A 298 23.12 -9.56 8.06
N ASN A 299 24.18 -9.46 7.22
CA ASN A 299 24.03 -9.52 5.77
C ASN A 299 23.47 -10.86 5.31
N TYR A 300 22.55 -10.79 4.36
CA TYR A 300 21.97 -11.97 3.74
C TYR A 300 22.84 -12.48 2.58
N SER A 301 22.80 -13.76 2.36
CA SER A 301 23.32 -14.41 1.15
C SER A 301 22.18 -14.65 0.16
N TYR A 302 22.51 -14.97 -1.09
CA TYR A 302 21.48 -15.33 -2.08
C TYR A 302 20.57 -16.46 -1.58
N GLN A 303 21.09 -17.45 -0.84
CA GLN A 303 20.31 -18.54 -0.28
C GLN A 303 19.20 -18.08 0.68
N ASN A 304 19.35 -16.91 1.26
CA ASN A 304 18.35 -16.31 2.13
C ASN A 304 17.20 -15.63 1.36
N MET A 305 17.36 -15.42 0.04
CA MET A 305 16.31 -14.90 -0.85
C MET A 305 15.34 -16.02 -1.25
N ASP A 306 14.83 -16.76 -0.27
CA ASP A 306 13.98 -17.94 -0.42
C ASP A 306 12.49 -17.67 -0.11
N GLY A 307 12.14 -16.42 0.15
CA GLY A 307 10.81 -15.97 0.54
C GLY A 307 10.40 -16.32 1.97
N LYS A 308 11.34 -16.80 2.82
CA LYS A 308 11.02 -17.35 4.16
C LYS A 308 12.00 -16.92 5.24
N THR A 309 13.25 -16.62 4.89
CA THR A 309 14.34 -16.46 5.83
C THR A 309 14.44 -15.05 6.38
N THR A 310 14.43 -14.03 5.53
CA THR A 310 14.61 -12.64 5.96
C THR A 310 13.43 -12.15 6.81
N ILE A 311 13.66 -11.14 7.64
CA ILE A 311 12.61 -10.57 8.48
C ILE A 311 11.49 -10.00 7.60
N ILE A 312 11.87 -9.22 6.60
CA ILE A 312 10.90 -8.54 5.72
C ILE A 312 10.13 -9.53 4.84
N SER A 313 10.76 -10.61 4.35
CA SER A 313 10.05 -11.64 3.56
C SER A 313 9.00 -12.36 4.40
N ARG A 314 9.30 -12.65 5.66
CA ARG A 314 8.30 -13.21 6.60
C ARG A 314 7.17 -12.22 6.87
N ALA A 315 7.48 -10.92 7.04
CA ALA A 315 6.50 -9.86 7.22
C ALA A 315 5.58 -9.72 5.99
N ALA A 316 6.16 -9.70 4.79
CA ALA A 316 5.41 -9.62 3.54
C ALA A 316 4.49 -10.84 3.32
N ARG A 317 4.92 -12.04 3.69
CA ARG A 317 4.06 -13.23 3.70
C ARG A 317 2.90 -13.12 4.68
N PHE A 318 3.08 -12.47 5.82
CA PHE A 318 1.97 -12.19 6.72
C PHE A 318 0.99 -11.19 6.09
N ALA A 319 1.48 -10.11 5.48
CA ALA A 319 0.66 -9.13 4.81
C ALA A 319 -0.21 -9.77 3.71
N THR A 320 0.38 -10.57 2.82
CA THR A 320 -0.36 -11.24 1.74
C THR A 320 -1.41 -12.21 2.26
N ARG A 321 -1.14 -12.91 3.37
CA ARG A 321 -2.11 -13.81 4.03
C ARG A 321 -3.32 -13.11 4.63
N THR A 322 -3.23 -11.80 4.87
CA THR A 322 -4.39 -11.00 5.32
C THR A 322 -5.24 -10.49 4.17
N GLY A 323 -4.88 -10.84 2.93
CA GLY A 323 -5.59 -10.45 1.71
C GLY A 323 -5.16 -9.09 1.15
N ILE A 324 -4.04 -8.54 1.60
CA ILE A 324 -3.41 -7.37 0.98
C ILE A 324 -2.65 -7.82 -0.27
N LEU A 325 -2.76 -7.08 -1.36
CA LEU A 325 -1.93 -7.22 -2.54
C LEU A 325 -0.63 -6.45 -2.30
N VAL A 326 0.48 -7.16 -2.09
CA VAL A 326 1.79 -6.54 -1.88
C VAL A 326 2.54 -6.50 -3.21
N VAL A 327 2.93 -5.30 -3.63
CA VAL A 327 3.77 -5.03 -4.80
C VAL A 327 5.11 -4.52 -4.31
N ASN A 328 6.20 -5.13 -4.75
CA ASN A 328 7.55 -4.75 -4.35
C ASN A 328 8.49 -4.65 -5.56
N SER A 329 9.38 -3.67 -5.52
CA SER A 329 10.46 -3.54 -6.50
C SER A 329 11.41 -4.75 -6.44
N ALA A 330 11.89 -5.21 -7.60
CA ALA A 330 12.78 -6.39 -7.67
C ALA A 330 14.18 -6.14 -7.10
N GLY A 331 14.61 -4.88 -7.06
CA GLY A 331 15.96 -4.44 -6.75
C GLY A 331 16.68 -3.84 -7.96
N ASN A 332 17.78 -3.13 -7.71
CA ASN A 332 18.55 -2.41 -8.75
C ASN A 332 19.96 -2.98 -8.95
N GLU A 333 20.14 -4.26 -8.60
CA GLU A 333 21.42 -4.94 -8.51
C GLU A 333 21.87 -5.58 -9.84
N GLY A 334 21.10 -5.36 -10.95
CA GLY A 334 21.37 -6.04 -12.22
C GLY A 334 22.77 -5.81 -12.80
N ASN A 335 23.36 -4.65 -12.54
CA ASN A 335 24.71 -4.28 -12.92
C ASN A 335 25.77 -4.54 -11.83
N ASP A 336 25.33 -4.96 -10.62
CA ASP A 336 26.19 -5.16 -9.47
C ASP A 336 26.59 -6.64 -9.29
N PRO A 337 27.61 -6.95 -8.49
CA PRO A 337 28.00 -8.33 -8.23
C PRO A 337 26.90 -9.22 -7.64
N TRP A 338 25.95 -8.61 -6.90
CA TRP A 338 24.80 -9.33 -6.37
C TRP A 338 23.85 -9.85 -7.45
N LYS A 339 23.46 -9.02 -8.41
CA LYS A 339 22.61 -9.26 -9.59
C LYS A 339 21.16 -9.68 -9.31
N TYR A 340 20.91 -10.42 -8.25
CA TYR A 340 19.64 -11.08 -7.98
C TYR A 340 18.64 -10.15 -7.30
N ILE A 341 17.37 -10.58 -7.32
CA ILE A 341 16.32 -9.95 -6.53
C ILE A 341 16.71 -9.83 -5.05
N VAL A 342 16.16 -8.82 -4.38
CA VAL A 342 16.34 -8.57 -2.95
C VAL A 342 15.04 -8.83 -2.18
N ALA A 343 15.14 -9.13 -0.88
CA ALA A 343 13.96 -9.32 -0.04
C ALA A 343 13.20 -7.98 0.13
N PRO A 344 11.85 -7.96 0.06
CA PRO A 344 10.90 -9.09 0.04
C PRO A 344 10.39 -9.49 -1.36
N ALA A 345 11.05 -9.05 -2.44
CA ALA A 345 10.68 -9.44 -3.81
C ALA A 345 10.81 -10.95 -4.06
N ASP A 346 11.54 -11.65 -3.20
CA ASP A 346 11.74 -13.11 -3.20
C ASP A 346 10.51 -13.92 -2.77
N VAL A 347 9.50 -13.28 -2.19
CA VAL A 347 8.31 -13.97 -1.66
C VAL A 347 7.37 -14.38 -2.79
N ASP A 348 6.89 -15.62 -2.75
CA ASP A 348 6.01 -16.23 -3.77
C ASP A 348 4.68 -15.50 -3.97
N SER A 349 4.10 -15.01 -2.88
CA SER A 349 2.79 -14.33 -2.84
C SER A 349 2.88 -12.80 -2.97
N VAL A 350 4.10 -12.24 -3.08
CA VAL A 350 4.37 -10.83 -3.38
C VAL A 350 4.54 -10.65 -4.87
N LEU A 351 3.96 -9.62 -5.44
CA LEU A 351 4.12 -9.24 -6.84
C LEU A 351 5.43 -8.46 -7.00
N SER A 352 6.47 -9.14 -7.43
CA SER A 352 7.80 -8.56 -7.66
C SER A 352 7.87 -7.91 -9.04
N VAL A 353 8.35 -6.67 -9.10
CA VAL A 353 8.35 -5.86 -10.33
C VAL A 353 9.76 -5.47 -10.74
N GLY A 354 10.20 -5.95 -11.90
CA GLY A 354 11.43 -5.57 -12.56
C GLY A 354 11.30 -4.28 -13.38
N ALA A 355 12.42 -3.76 -13.88
CA ALA A 355 12.45 -2.58 -14.73
C ALA A 355 12.58 -2.94 -16.22
N SER A 356 11.73 -2.32 -17.04
CA SER A 356 11.85 -2.33 -18.50
C SER A 356 12.18 -0.93 -19.04
N ASN A 357 12.63 -0.90 -20.29
CA ASN A 357 12.64 0.28 -21.14
C ASN A 357 11.24 0.53 -21.73
N TYR A 358 11.03 1.67 -22.41
CA TYR A 358 9.75 2.00 -23.07
C TYR A 358 9.43 1.07 -24.25
N ASP A 359 10.40 0.40 -24.86
CA ASP A 359 10.21 -0.63 -25.88
C ASP A 359 9.91 -2.03 -25.29
N LYS A 360 9.70 -2.12 -23.98
CA LYS A 360 9.48 -3.35 -23.19
C LYS A 360 10.71 -4.27 -23.13
N SER A 361 11.89 -3.84 -23.56
CA SER A 361 13.15 -4.56 -23.35
C SER A 361 13.61 -4.45 -21.89
N TYR A 362 14.47 -5.38 -21.48
CA TYR A 362 15.05 -5.40 -20.16
C TYR A 362 15.94 -4.17 -19.90
N ALA A 363 15.73 -3.51 -18.76
CA ALA A 363 16.61 -2.46 -18.28
C ALA A 363 17.71 -3.07 -17.40
N SER A 364 18.96 -2.94 -17.80
CA SER A 364 20.10 -3.66 -17.20
C SER A 364 20.34 -3.40 -15.72
N LEU A 365 19.79 -2.31 -15.18
CA LEU A 365 19.83 -2.01 -13.74
C LEU A 365 18.94 -2.98 -12.91
N SER A 366 17.91 -3.58 -13.52
CA SER A 366 16.94 -4.39 -12.79
C SER A 366 17.55 -5.68 -12.26
N SER A 367 17.34 -5.97 -10.98
CA SER A 367 17.67 -7.26 -10.40
C SER A 367 16.94 -8.41 -11.12
N ILE A 368 17.59 -9.56 -11.18
CA ILE A 368 17.13 -10.74 -11.91
C ILE A 368 16.78 -11.89 -10.97
N GLY A 369 15.93 -12.79 -11.43
CA GLY A 369 15.62 -14.05 -10.74
C GLY A 369 16.58 -15.20 -11.15
N PRO A 370 16.22 -16.42 -10.75
CA PRO A 370 15.10 -16.76 -9.88
C PRO A 370 15.35 -16.35 -8.41
N ASN A 371 14.36 -16.58 -7.52
CA ASN A 371 14.67 -16.58 -6.10
C ASN A 371 15.45 -17.86 -5.70
N ALA A 372 15.98 -17.91 -4.48
CA ALA A 372 16.77 -19.06 -4.01
C ALA A 372 15.95 -20.37 -3.87
N ALA A 373 14.63 -20.30 -3.86
CA ALA A 373 13.74 -21.46 -3.93
C ALA A 373 13.48 -21.94 -5.38
N GLY A 374 14.12 -21.33 -6.38
CA GLY A 374 13.97 -21.67 -7.80
C GLY A 374 12.68 -21.14 -8.44
N GLN A 375 11.98 -20.24 -7.77
CA GLN A 375 10.74 -19.65 -8.31
C GLN A 375 11.06 -18.52 -9.27
N GLN A 376 10.25 -18.42 -10.33
CA GLN A 376 10.32 -17.32 -11.30
C GLN A 376 10.13 -15.97 -10.60
N LYS A 377 11.13 -15.10 -10.73
CA LYS A 377 11.17 -13.69 -10.34
C LYS A 377 12.02 -12.89 -11.34
N PRO A 378 11.77 -11.56 -11.50
CA PRO A 378 10.59 -10.86 -11.03
C PRO A 378 9.31 -11.49 -11.61
N ASP A 379 8.12 -11.09 -11.12
CA ASP A 379 6.86 -11.56 -11.68
C ASP A 379 6.48 -10.76 -12.93
N LEU A 380 6.60 -9.45 -12.88
CA LEU A 380 6.23 -8.51 -13.94
C LEU A 380 7.32 -7.46 -14.12
N ALA A 381 7.19 -6.65 -15.16
CA ALA A 381 7.97 -5.45 -15.35
C ALA A 381 7.09 -4.26 -15.77
N ALA A 382 7.56 -3.06 -15.48
CA ALA A 382 7.05 -1.81 -16.02
C ALA A 382 8.22 -0.87 -16.32
N VAL A 383 7.97 0.30 -16.90
CA VAL A 383 9.01 1.28 -17.21
C VAL A 383 9.76 1.64 -15.92
N GLY A 384 11.03 1.30 -15.87
CA GLY A 384 11.94 1.61 -14.76
C GLY A 384 13.22 2.30 -15.20
N ASN A 385 13.40 2.52 -16.50
CA ASN A 385 14.50 3.30 -17.05
C ASN A 385 13.95 4.57 -17.69
N GLY A 386 14.33 5.73 -17.12
CA GLY A 386 13.81 7.03 -17.56
C GLY A 386 12.33 7.26 -17.22
N THR A 387 11.81 6.63 -16.17
CA THR A 387 10.42 6.79 -15.69
C THR A 387 10.14 8.25 -15.34
N VAL A 388 9.04 8.78 -15.81
CA VAL A 388 8.58 10.13 -15.46
C VAL A 388 8.05 10.14 -14.03
N VAL A 389 8.59 11.02 -13.20
CA VAL A 389 8.26 11.21 -11.79
C VAL A 389 8.13 12.69 -11.44
N GLY A 390 7.31 12.98 -10.44
CA GLY A 390 7.26 14.32 -9.84
C GLY A 390 8.35 14.45 -8.77
N ASN A 391 8.89 15.64 -8.59
CA ASN A 391 9.94 15.90 -7.61
C ASN A 391 9.56 16.98 -6.58
N SER A 392 10.39 17.19 -5.57
CA SER A 392 10.13 18.10 -4.46
C SER A 392 10.13 19.59 -4.84
N SER A 393 10.61 19.96 -6.02
CA SER A 393 10.48 21.32 -6.54
C SER A 393 9.11 21.58 -7.20
N GLY A 394 8.20 20.60 -7.20
CA GLY A 394 6.89 20.71 -7.87
C GLY A 394 6.95 20.55 -9.38
N THR A 395 8.10 20.14 -9.93
CA THR A 395 8.29 19.89 -11.36
C THR A 395 8.34 18.40 -11.67
N VAL A 396 8.36 18.06 -12.96
CA VAL A 396 8.42 16.69 -13.45
C VAL A 396 9.81 16.41 -14.00
N SER A 397 10.40 15.31 -13.55
CA SER A 397 11.71 14.82 -13.98
C SER A 397 11.63 13.38 -14.46
N THR A 398 12.77 12.75 -14.71
CA THR A 398 12.87 11.32 -14.96
C THR A 398 13.80 10.69 -13.93
N GLY A 399 13.46 9.47 -13.50
CA GLY A 399 14.25 8.62 -12.63
C GLY A 399 14.40 7.22 -13.19
N SER A 400 15.43 6.50 -12.74
CA SER A 400 15.63 5.10 -13.12
C SER A 400 15.76 4.23 -11.88
N GLY A 401 15.09 3.08 -11.89
CA GLY A 401 15.03 2.12 -10.79
C GLY A 401 13.76 1.29 -10.83
N THR A 402 13.83 0.07 -10.33
CA THR A 402 12.64 -0.78 -10.09
C THR A 402 11.69 -0.13 -9.07
N SER A 403 12.20 0.81 -8.26
CA SER A 403 11.42 1.66 -7.35
C SER A 403 10.36 2.50 -8.07
N PHE A 404 10.52 2.76 -9.38
CA PHE A 404 9.55 3.52 -10.18
C PHE A 404 8.70 2.62 -11.07
N SER A 405 9.10 1.39 -11.35
CA SER A 405 8.26 0.39 -12.02
C SER A 405 7.23 -0.22 -11.06
N SER A 406 7.61 -0.51 -9.82
CA SER A 406 6.73 -1.07 -8.79
C SER A 406 5.44 -0.25 -8.57
N PRO A 407 5.49 1.07 -8.31
CA PRO A 407 4.29 1.85 -8.06
C PRO A 407 3.36 1.95 -9.29
N GLN A 408 3.88 1.87 -10.51
CA GLN A 408 3.02 1.79 -11.70
C GLN A 408 2.17 0.52 -11.67
N ILE A 409 2.76 -0.62 -11.32
CA ILE A 409 2.03 -1.88 -11.16
C ILE A 409 1.10 -1.84 -9.94
N ALA A 410 1.49 -1.21 -8.83
CA ALA A 410 0.62 -1.05 -7.66
C ALA A 410 -0.63 -0.20 -7.98
N GLY A 411 -0.45 0.91 -8.71
CA GLY A 411 -1.56 1.71 -9.22
C GLY A 411 -2.46 0.92 -10.17
N LEU A 412 -1.87 0.16 -11.10
CA LEU A 412 -2.61 -0.71 -12.01
C LEU A 412 -3.40 -1.78 -11.26
N CYS A 413 -2.79 -2.42 -10.25
CA CYS A 413 -3.49 -3.36 -9.37
C CYS A 413 -4.71 -2.72 -8.72
N ALA A 414 -4.58 -1.50 -8.21
CA ALA A 414 -5.68 -0.81 -7.54
C ALA A 414 -6.85 -0.52 -8.49
N ILE A 415 -6.61 0.04 -9.68
CA ILE A 415 -7.69 0.37 -10.62
C ILE A 415 -8.29 -0.87 -11.28
N LEU A 416 -7.52 -1.92 -11.54
CA LEU A 416 -8.03 -3.20 -12.04
C LEU A 416 -8.86 -3.90 -10.95
N TRP A 417 -8.39 -3.93 -9.72
CA TRP A 417 -9.13 -4.54 -8.60
C TRP A 417 -10.39 -3.76 -8.25
N GLN A 418 -10.38 -2.44 -8.38
CA GLN A 418 -11.59 -1.60 -8.31
C GLN A 418 -12.64 -2.05 -9.33
N SER A 419 -12.22 -2.30 -10.56
CA SER A 419 -13.11 -2.73 -11.67
C SER A 419 -13.63 -4.16 -11.44
N TYR A 420 -12.85 -5.04 -10.81
CA TYR A 420 -13.18 -6.46 -10.58
C TYR A 420 -13.08 -6.82 -9.09
N SER A 421 -13.85 -6.11 -8.26
CA SER A 421 -13.78 -6.18 -6.79
C SER A 421 -14.17 -7.53 -6.17
N ASN A 422 -14.74 -8.44 -6.94
CA ASN A 422 -15.04 -9.81 -6.54
C ASN A 422 -13.82 -10.75 -6.58
N LEU A 423 -12.74 -10.36 -7.23
CA LEU A 423 -11.51 -11.15 -7.26
C LEU A 423 -10.72 -11.00 -5.96
N THR A 424 -9.93 -12.00 -5.63
CA THR A 424 -8.98 -11.94 -4.53
C THR A 424 -7.67 -11.27 -4.98
N ALA A 425 -6.85 -10.80 -4.04
CA ALA A 425 -5.52 -10.25 -4.32
C ALA A 425 -4.67 -11.19 -5.19
N GLN A 426 -4.65 -12.49 -4.85
CA GLN A 426 -3.86 -13.48 -5.59
C GLN A 426 -4.43 -13.78 -6.99
N GLN A 427 -5.74 -13.63 -7.19
CA GLN A 427 -6.35 -13.74 -8.52
C GLN A 427 -5.97 -12.54 -9.39
N ILE A 428 -5.95 -11.31 -8.85
CA ILE A 428 -5.46 -10.12 -9.57
C ILE A 428 -3.99 -10.30 -9.98
N ILE A 429 -3.13 -10.79 -9.07
CA ILE A 429 -1.72 -11.10 -9.39
C ILE A 429 -1.64 -12.13 -10.53
N SER A 430 -2.40 -13.23 -10.44
CA SER A 430 -2.43 -14.28 -11.46
C SER A 430 -2.86 -13.73 -12.83
N VAL A 431 -3.90 -12.90 -12.86
CA VAL A 431 -4.40 -12.26 -14.08
C VAL A 431 -3.33 -11.36 -14.70
N LEU A 432 -2.69 -10.51 -13.90
CA LEU A 432 -1.65 -9.60 -14.39
C LEU A 432 -0.44 -10.38 -14.93
N LYS A 433 0.01 -11.44 -14.25
CA LYS A 433 1.07 -12.33 -14.76
C LYS A 433 0.71 -12.92 -16.12
N LYS A 434 -0.49 -13.46 -16.27
CA LYS A 434 -0.99 -14.03 -17.53
C LYS A 434 -1.19 -12.98 -18.64
N SER A 435 -1.37 -11.70 -18.29
CA SER A 435 -1.54 -10.60 -19.23
C SER A 435 -0.24 -9.98 -19.75
N GLY A 436 0.90 -10.42 -19.23
CA GLY A 436 2.22 -9.93 -19.62
C GLY A 436 2.55 -10.28 -21.09
N ASN A 437 3.28 -9.39 -21.75
CA ASN A 437 3.62 -9.53 -23.16
C ASN A 437 4.51 -10.74 -23.50
N GLN A 438 5.13 -11.37 -22.50
CA GLN A 438 5.89 -12.62 -22.64
C GLN A 438 5.38 -13.75 -21.73
N ALA A 439 4.10 -13.70 -21.35
CA ALA A 439 3.49 -14.67 -20.44
C ALA A 439 3.57 -16.13 -20.91
N ALA A 440 3.68 -16.37 -22.22
CA ALA A 440 3.86 -17.72 -22.78
C ALA A 440 5.26 -18.30 -22.50
N ASN A 441 6.28 -17.46 -22.37
CA ASN A 441 7.67 -17.86 -22.12
C ASN A 441 8.32 -16.88 -21.15
N PRO A 442 7.97 -16.91 -19.87
CA PRO A 442 8.52 -16.00 -18.87
C PRO A 442 10.01 -16.31 -18.62
N ASP A 443 10.78 -15.26 -18.31
CA ASP A 443 12.20 -15.36 -18.03
C ASP A 443 12.58 -14.72 -16.68
N ASN A 444 13.85 -14.84 -16.30
CA ASN A 444 14.35 -14.28 -15.05
C ASN A 444 14.73 -12.79 -15.15
N LEU A 445 14.55 -12.12 -16.31
CA LEU A 445 14.87 -10.71 -16.52
C LEU A 445 13.63 -9.82 -16.33
N LEU A 446 12.53 -10.19 -16.97
CA LEU A 446 11.28 -9.43 -16.97
C LEU A 446 10.09 -10.20 -16.39
N GLY A 447 10.29 -11.44 -15.95
CA GLY A 447 9.22 -12.32 -15.51
C GLY A 447 8.25 -12.62 -16.64
N TYR A 448 6.96 -12.40 -16.41
CA TYR A 448 5.91 -12.52 -17.43
C TYR A 448 5.85 -11.29 -18.36
N GLY A 449 6.73 -10.32 -18.16
CA GLY A 449 6.84 -9.10 -18.96
C GLY A 449 5.94 -7.96 -18.48
N VAL A 450 5.66 -7.02 -19.38
CA VAL A 450 4.83 -5.84 -19.11
C VAL A 450 3.36 -6.22 -19.32
N PRO A 451 2.50 -6.06 -18.29
CA PRO A 451 1.08 -6.44 -18.37
C PRO A 451 0.28 -5.48 -19.26
N SER A 452 -0.84 -5.96 -19.80
CA SER A 452 -1.79 -5.21 -20.60
C SER A 452 -3.19 -5.32 -19.99
N VAL A 453 -3.88 -4.20 -19.83
CA VAL A 453 -5.28 -4.18 -19.33
C VAL A 453 -6.19 -4.98 -20.24
N GLY A 454 -6.09 -4.79 -21.56
CA GLY A 454 -6.96 -5.52 -22.49
C GLY A 454 -6.76 -7.04 -22.47
N ALA A 455 -5.52 -7.51 -22.23
CA ALA A 455 -5.28 -8.93 -22.00
C ALA A 455 -5.82 -9.40 -20.64
N ALA A 456 -5.62 -8.60 -19.58
CA ALA A 456 -6.13 -8.90 -18.25
C ALA A 456 -7.67 -9.05 -18.24
N GLU A 457 -8.38 -8.14 -18.87
CA GLU A 457 -9.86 -8.20 -18.98
C GLU A 457 -10.35 -9.43 -19.75
N ARG A 458 -9.65 -9.82 -20.82
CA ARG A 458 -9.97 -11.08 -21.54
C ARG A 458 -9.78 -12.31 -20.64
N ILE A 459 -8.68 -12.37 -19.89
CA ILE A 459 -8.41 -13.48 -18.95
C ILE A 459 -9.47 -13.52 -17.87
N ILE A 460 -9.84 -12.38 -17.29
CA ILE A 460 -10.89 -12.30 -16.27
C ILE A 460 -12.22 -12.82 -16.84
N SER A 461 -12.59 -12.40 -18.06
CA SER A 461 -13.84 -12.84 -18.69
C SER A 461 -13.86 -14.35 -18.98
N GLN A 462 -12.71 -14.96 -19.22
CA GLN A 462 -12.59 -16.39 -19.52
C GLN A 462 -12.50 -17.28 -18.26
N GLU A 463 -11.78 -16.84 -17.25
CA GLU A 463 -11.45 -17.69 -16.10
C GLU A 463 -12.30 -17.43 -14.86
N TYR A 464 -12.80 -16.19 -14.69
CA TYR A 464 -13.44 -15.76 -13.45
C TYR A 464 -14.89 -15.33 -13.62
N VAL A 465 -15.35 -15.22 -14.87
CA VAL A 465 -16.77 -15.05 -15.17
C VAL A 465 -17.31 -16.42 -15.57
N PRO A 466 -18.24 -17.04 -14.81
CA PRO A 466 -18.77 -18.35 -15.15
C PRO A 466 -19.37 -18.34 -16.55
N LEU A 467 -19.01 -19.34 -17.38
CA LEU A 467 -19.67 -19.60 -18.66
C LEU A 467 -21.17 -19.81 -18.41
N GLY A 468 -22.01 -18.88 -18.93
CA GLY A 468 -23.47 -18.91 -18.76
C GLY A 468 -24.03 -18.03 -17.66
N THR A 469 -23.21 -17.37 -16.82
CA THR A 469 -23.65 -16.18 -16.12
C THR A 469 -23.38 -14.98 -17.01
N GLU A 470 -24.41 -14.51 -17.71
CA GLU A 470 -24.40 -13.11 -18.15
C GLU A 470 -24.01 -12.29 -16.93
N ILE A 471 -22.86 -11.57 -16.99
CA ILE A 471 -22.48 -10.61 -15.95
C ILE A 471 -23.76 -9.82 -15.71
N ASN A 472 -24.23 -9.79 -14.47
CA ASN A 472 -25.45 -9.05 -14.19
C ASN A 472 -25.09 -7.56 -14.28
N LEU A 473 -24.90 -7.10 -15.51
CA LEU A 473 -24.55 -5.73 -15.89
C LEU A 473 -25.50 -4.72 -15.22
N LEU A 474 -26.70 -5.22 -14.86
CA LEU A 474 -27.66 -4.42 -14.13
C LEU A 474 -27.23 -4.17 -12.68
N GLN A 475 -26.31 -4.95 -12.10
CA GLN A 475 -25.87 -4.74 -10.70
C GLN A 475 -25.09 -3.44 -10.49
N SER A 476 -24.51 -2.88 -11.53
CA SER A 476 -23.81 -1.59 -11.48
C SER A 476 -24.73 -0.37 -11.68
N ILE A 477 -26.02 -0.55 -11.98
CA ILE A 477 -26.97 0.56 -12.05
C ILE A 477 -27.19 1.13 -10.64
N ILE A 478 -27.03 2.44 -10.49
CA ILE A 478 -27.23 3.15 -9.22
C ILE A 478 -28.46 4.04 -9.31
N LEU A 479 -29.25 4.12 -8.25
CA LEU A 479 -30.35 5.07 -8.09
C LEU A 479 -29.92 6.26 -7.24
N SER A 480 -30.15 7.47 -7.73
CA SER A 480 -29.84 8.71 -7.01
C SER A 480 -30.82 9.83 -7.44
N PRO A 481 -31.23 10.70 -6.51
CA PRO A 481 -31.06 10.61 -5.07
C PRO A 481 -31.95 9.52 -4.43
N ASN A 482 -31.52 8.99 -3.30
CA ASN A 482 -32.37 8.12 -2.47
C ASN A 482 -32.17 8.54 -1.01
N PRO A 483 -33.17 9.16 -0.39
CA PRO A 483 -34.56 9.39 -0.83
C PRO A 483 -34.74 10.33 -2.03
N ALA A 484 -35.74 10.03 -2.88
CA ALA A 484 -36.13 10.83 -4.03
C ALA A 484 -37.21 11.86 -3.65
N GLU A 485 -37.16 13.05 -4.26
CA GLU A 485 -38.23 14.06 -4.16
C GLU A 485 -39.10 14.03 -5.44
N ASN A 486 -38.75 14.75 -6.47
CA ASN A 486 -39.55 14.81 -7.69
C ASN A 486 -39.09 13.86 -8.78
N ASP A 487 -37.79 13.56 -8.78
CA ASP A 487 -37.15 12.72 -9.79
C ASP A 487 -36.19 11.72 -9.17
N LEU A 488 -36.05 10.58 -9.87
CA LEU A 488 -35.12 9.52 -9.55
C LEU A 488 -34.26 9.25 -10.80
N THR A 489 -32.96 9.34 -10.69
CA THR A 489 -32.03 9.08 -11.80
C THR A 489 -31.39 7.72 -11.62
N LEU A 490 -31.48 6.91 -12.68
CA LEU A 490 -30.68 5.70 -12.84
C LEU A 490 -29.36 6.09 -13.52
N ILE A 491 -28.25 5.85 -12.87
CA ILE A 491 -26.92 5.94 -13.45
C ILE A 491 -26.62 4.61 -14.11
N ILE A 492 -26.48 4.62 -15.44
CA ILE A 492 -26.39 3.44 -16.28
C ILE A 492 -24.93 3.23 -16.70
N PRO A 493 -24.35 2.03 -16.49
CA PRO A 493 -23.01 1.73 -16.96
C PRO A 493 -22.94 1.81 -18.50
N GLN A 494 -21.80 2.25 -19.03
CA GLN A 494 -21.58 2.49 -20.47
C GLN A 494 -21.90 1.26 -21.33
N SER A 495 -21.68 0.05 -20.82
CA SER A 495 -21.98 -1.21 -21.51
C SER A 495 -23.48 -1.47 -21.75
N LEU A 496 -24.36 -0.75 -21.07
CA LEU A 496 -25.81 -0.83 -21.24
C LEU A 496 -26.39 0.36 -21.99
N VAL A 497 -25.63 1.42 -22.23
CA VAL A 497 -26.10 2.61 -22.96
C VAL A 497 -26.50 2.24 -24.37
N GLY A 498 -27.65 2.76 -24.82
CA GLY A 498 -28.26 2.47 -26.14
C GLY A 498 -29.06 1.16 -26.19
N LYS A 499 -29.03 0.32 -25.13
CA LYS A 499 -29.87 -0.89 -25.10
C LYS A 499 -31.31 -0.55 -24.73
N LYS A 500 -32.26 -1.31 -25.30
CA LYS A 500 -33.66 -1.27 -24.88
C LYS A 500 -33.85 -1.96 -23.55
N ALA A 501 -34.59 -1.34 -22.65
CA ALA A 501 -34.91 -1.85 -21.31
C ALA A 501 -36.38 -1.65 -21.01
N LEU A 502 -36.98 -2.58 -20.25
CA LEU A 502 -38.28 -2.38 -19.61
C LEU A 502 -38.02 -1.85 -18.20
N LEU A 503 -38.49 -0.63 -17.91
CA LEU A 503 -38.42 -0.02 -16.60
C LEU A 503 -39.80 0.05 -15.97
N GLY A 504 -39.97 -0.57 -14.80
CA GLY A 504 -41.20 -0.56 -14.04
C GLY A 504 -41.02 0.05 -12.65
N LEU A 505 -42.03 0.79 -12.20
CA LEU A 505 -42.16 1.24 -10.81
C LEU A 505 -43.26 0.43 -10.12
N PHE A 506 -42.97 0.04 -8.88
CA PHE A 506 -43.84 -0.81 -8.10
C PHE A 506 -43.97 -0.30 -6.67
N LEU A 507 -45.12 -0.55 -6.05
CA LEU A 507 -45.30 -0.43 -4.60
C LEU A 507 -44.48 -1.50 -3.87
N SER A 508 -44.25 -1.30 -2.57
CA SER A 508 -43.55 -2.26 -1.71
C SER A 508 -44.21 -3.65 -1.64
N ASN A 509 -45.49 -3.73 -1.93
CA ASN A 509 -46.25 -4.98 -2.00
C ASN A 509 -46.23 -5.65 -3.39
N GLY A 510 -45.48 -5.06 -4.34
CA GLY A 510 -45.32 -5.61 -5.71
C GLY A 510 -46.36 -5.14 -6.74
N ALA A 511 -47.35 -4.32 -6.34
CA ALA A 511 -48.32 -3.78 -7.30
C ALA A 511 -47.64 -2.80 -8.26
N THR A 512 -47.93 -2.94 -9.56
CA THR A 512 -47.37 -2.10 -10.63
C THR A 512 -47.97 -0.71 -10.62
N ILE A 513 -47.11 0.33 -10.60
CA ILE A 513 -47.50 1.73 -10.76
C ILE A 513 -47.36 2.14 -12.21
N SER A 514 -46.23 1.86 -12.83
CA SER A 514 -45.94 2.13 -14.22
C SER A 514 -44.95 1.13 -14.79
N SER A 515 -44.99 0.91 -16.10
CA SER A 515 -44.00 0.12 -16.83
C SER A 515 -43.89 0.64 -18.26
N SER A 516 -42.67 0.91 -18.70
CA SER A 516 -42.41 1.45 -20.04
C SER A 516 -41.12 0.90 -20.64
N GLU A 517 -41.09 0.72 -21.96
CA GLU A 517 -39.85 0.45 -22.67
C GLU A 517 -39.10 1.76 -22.87
N ILE A 518 -37.80 1.75 -22.54
CA ILE A 518 -36.93 2.91 -22.65
C ILE A 518 -35.62 2.53 -23.35
N ASN A 519 -34.96 3.48 -23.99
CA ASN A 519 -33.58 3.34 -24.40
C ASN A 519 -32.68 3.89 -23.27
N LEU A 520 -31.74 3.06 -22.79
CA LEU A 520 -30.85 3.43 -21.70
C LEU A 520 -29.86 4.51 -22.16
N ALA A 521 -29.84 5.62 -21.44
CA ALA A 521 -28.80 6.67 -21.52
C ALA A 521 -27.91 6.62 -20.29
N ASN A 522 -26.72 7.22 -20.31
CA ASN A 522 -25.81 7.28 -19.16
C ASN A 522 -26.51 7.71 -17.87
N LYS A 523 -27.46 8.64 -17.98
CA LYS A 523 -28.39 9.05 -16.92
C LYS A 523 -29.80 8.93 -17.46
N THR A 524 -30.61 8.08 -16.88
CA THR A 524 -32.02 7.92 -17.22
C THR A 524 -32.86 8.39 -16.05
N THR A 525 -33.58 9.51 -16.22
CA THR A 525 -34.39 10.12 -15.17
C THR A 525 -35.83 9.61 -15.26
N VAL A 526 -36.41 9.32 -14.10
CA VAL A 526 -37.80 8.89 -13.93
C VAL A 526 -38.49 9.83 -12.96
N SER A 527 -39.61 10.41 -13.37
CA SER A 527 -40.37 11.27 -12.47
C SER A 527 -41.05 10.45 -11.37
N THR A 528 -40.90 10.92 -10.14
CA THR A 528 -41.54 10.39 -8.94
C THR A 528 -42.52 11.38 -8.32
N SER A 529 -42.79 12.51 -9.00
CA SER A 529 -43.61 13.60 -8.49
C SER A 529 -45.06 13.19 -8.18
N ALA A 530 -45.59 12.20 -8.91
CA ALA A 530 -46.94 11.68 -8.69
C ALA A 530 -47.01 10.61 -7.58
N LEU A 531 -45.88 10.23 -6.98
CA LEU A 531 -45.84 9.21 -5.92
C LEU A 531 -46.03 9.89 -4.54
N THR A 532 -46.77 9.22 -3.67
CA THR A 532 -46.88 9.61 -2.26
C THR A 532 -45.63 9.18 -1.48
N THR A 533 -45.39 9.81 -0.33
CA THR A 533 -44.29 9.42 0.56
C THR A 533 -44.35 7.93 0.92
N GLY A 534 -43.26 7.19 0.72
CA GLY A 534 -43.24 5.75 0.98
C GLY A 534 -42.06 5.01 0.36
N LEU A 535 -42.03 3.69 0.56
CA LEU A 535 -41.05 2.77 0.00
C LEU A 535 -41.55 2.22 -1.34
N TYR A 536 -40.72 2.29 -2.36
CA TYR A 536 -40.99 1.85 -3.71
C TYR A 536 -39.87 0.97 -4.26
N MET A 537 -40.15 0.27 -5.37
CA MET A 537 -39.20 -0.52 -6.12
C MET A 537 -39.16 -0.05 -7.58
N ALA A 538 -37.95 0.14 -8.10
CA ALA A 538 -37.70 0.32 -9.52
C ALA A 538 -37.12 -1.00 -10.08
N LYS A 539 -37.79 -1.60 -11.06
CA LYS A 539 -37.40 -2.84 -11.70
C LYS A 539 -36.98 -2.55 -13.13
N ILE A 540 -35.75 -2.92 -13.46
CA ILE A 540 -35.20 -2.77 -14.80
C ILE A 540 -34.89 -4.12 -15.40
N LYS A 541 -35.32 -4.33 -16.64
CA LYS A 541 -35.10 -5.57 -17.40
C LYS A 541 -34.50 -5.25 -18.77
N VAL A 542 -33.34 -5.88 -19.07
CA VAL A 542 -32.64 -5.76 -20.35
C VAL A 542 -32.41 -7.18 -20.88
N GLY A 543 -33.09 -7.53 -21.97
CA GLY A 543 -33.09 -8.93 -22.44
C GLY A 543 -33.62 -9.89 -21.36
N ASN A 544 -32.80 -10.88 -21.01
CA ASN A 544 -33.11 -11.84 -19.94
C ASN A 544 -32.68 -11.40 -18.54
N LEU A 545 -31.92 -10.30 -18.45
CA LEU A 545 -31.44 -9.78 -17.16
C LEU A 545 -32.49 -8.90 -16.50
N GLU A 546 -32.61 -9.02 -15.18
CA GLU A 546 -33.54 -8.24 -14.40
C GLU A 546 -32.90 -7.79 -13.08
N ARG A 547 -33.19 -6.55 -12.66
CA ARG A 547 -32.79 -6.01 -11.36
C ARG A 547 -33.91 -5.22 -10.74
N THR A 548 -34.08 -5.39 -9.43
CA THR A 548 -34.97 -4.58 -8.60
C THR A 548 -34.16 -3.73 -7.62
N LEU A 549 -34.42 -2.43 -7.61
CA LEU A 549 -33.77 -1.44 -6.77
C LEU A 549 -34.83 -0.80 -5.86
N LYS A 550 -34.55 -0.66 -4.56
CA LYS A 550 -35.45 -0.01 -3.60
C LYS A 550 -35.11 1.47 -3.47
N PHE A 551 -36.12 2.32 -3.39
CA PHE A 551 -35.95 3.74 -3.08
C PHE A 551 -37.08 4.25 -2.18
N ILE A 552 -36.78 5.34 -1.47
CA ILE A 552 -37.73 6.03 -0.59
C ILE A 552 -38.17 7.30 -1.33
N LYS A 553 -39.47 7.55 -1.44
CA LYS A 553 -40.07 8.82 -1.86
C LYS A 553 -40.34 9.66 -0.62
N ARG A 554 -39.86 10.91 -0.62
CA ARG A 554 -40.20 11.95 0.37
C ARG A 554 -41.31 12.83 -0.10
#